data_3bec5e088f5ad5363861cc0c138f0527
#
_entry.id   3bec5e088f5ad5363861cc0c138f0527
#
_cell.length_a   1.000
_cell.length_b   1.000
_cell.length_c   1.000
_cell.angle_alpha   90.00
_cell.angle_beta   90.00
_cell.angle_gamma   90.00
#
_symmetry.space_group_name_H-M   'P 1'
#
loop_
_entity.id
_entity.type
_entity.pdbx_description
1 polymer ?
#
loop_
_entity_poly.entity_id
_entity_poly.type
_entity_poly.pdbx_seq_one_letter_code
_entity_poly.pdbx_strand_id
1 'polypeptide(L)'
;MSTFVTRRAAFGIAATAALASLTACASDIRPLSNQSTPDTQRSYKGELKFDSYESRGTYVPATRSKKAENPPKPIPPAKMRAKTTEGMYAAIGFWVASFNYLLLSGDIEPFRAVDTNRNDIYKAEAFVELYKNNTGWMYGSDSPISAELTEDHPEKVGEQQYRWRISSRYHKEATIHYTDGRELTMASLSSGPGDYEFFFILEYQDGVWTVRNEPAKLTTSSPSSSASSSSTSV
;
A
#
# COMPACT_ATOMS: atom_id res chain seq x y z
N MET A 1 -57.78 28.19 -22.05
CA MET A 1 -58.34 29.15 -21.08
C MET A 1 -57.21 29.34 -20.07
N SER A 2 -56.41 30.42 -20.28
CA SER A 2 -56.43 31.71 -19.62
C SER A 2 -56.25 31.58 -18.11
N THR A 3 -55.28 32.15 -17.47
CA THR A 3 -54.91 33.57 -17.44
C THR A 3 -53.57 33.79 -16.78
N PHE A 4 -52.77 34.72 -17.35
CA PHE A 4 -51.61 35.38 -16.76
C PHE A 4 -52.04 36.33 -15.63
N VAL A 5 -51.20 36.48 -14.56
CA VAL A 5 -51.17 37.72 -13.75
C VAL A 5 -49.73 38.12 -13.46
N THR A 6 -49.38 39.18 -14.14
CA THR A 6 -48.19 40.00 -13.91
C THR A 6 -48.48 41.03 -12.81
N ARG A 7 -47.57 41.24 -11.83
CA ARG A 7 -47.54 42.51 -11.08
C ARG A 7 -46.07 42.96 -10.85
N ARG A 8 -45.75 44.04 -11.55
CA ARG A 8 -44.61 44.93 -11.27
C ARG A 8 -45.03 45.85 -10.11
N ALA A 9 -44.10 46.19 -9.24
CA ALA A 9 -44.10 47.47 -8.54
C ALA A 9 -42.63 47.86 -8.26
N ALA A 10 -42.29 49.05 -8.65
CA ALA A 10 -41.01 49.73 -8.53
C ALA A 10 -41.06 50.74 -7.35
N PHE A 11 -39.92 51.35 -7.13
CA PHE A 11 -39.57 52.53 -6.35
C PHE A 11 -38.98 52.36 -4.95
N GLY A 12 -37.78 52.94 -4.84
CA GLY A 12 -37.34 53.80 -3.77
C GLY A 12 -35.84 54.00 -3.72
N ILE A 13 -35.36 55.10 -4.32
CA ILE A 13 -34.02 55.62 -4.22
C ILE A 13 -33.86 56.35 -2.87
N ALA A 14 -32.82 56.09 -2.10
CA ALA A 14 -32.32 57.02 -1.09
C ALA A 14 -30.79 56.91 -1.03
N ALA A 15 -30.16 57.94 -1.58
CA ALA A 15 -28.68 58.14 -1.48
C ALA A 15 -28.38 58.84 -0.16
N THR A 16 -27.47 58.28 0.63
CA THR A 16 -26.74 59.03 1.66
C THR A 16 -25.24 58.68 1.54
N ALA A 17 -24.49 59.66 1.11
CA ALA A 17 -23.03 59.63 1.11
C ALA A 17 -22.52 59.74 2.56
N ALA A 18 -21.77 58.73 3.00
CA ALA A 18 -20.89 58.83 4.15
C ALA A 18 -19.47 58.53 3.69
N LEU A 19 -18.65 59.56 3.59
CA LEU A 19 -17.21 59.48 3.42
C LEU A 19 -16.61 58.93 4.73
N ALA A 20 -16.24 57.71 4.74
CA ALA A 20 -15.41 57.10 5.77
C ALA A 20 -14.03 56.78 5.17
N SER A 21 -13.03 57.40 5.75
CA SER A 21 -11.61 57.27 5.47
C SER A 21 -11.14 55.80 5.43
N LEU A 22 -10.72 55.38 4.23
CA LEU A 22 -10.03 54.09 4.05
C LEU A 22 -8.59 54.25 4.54
N THR A 23 -8.34 53.84 5.78
CA THR A 23 -7.01 53.41 6.21
C THR A 23 -6.71 52.11 5.47
N ALA A 24 -5.82 52.19 4.50
CA ALA A 24 -5.26 51.08 3.80
C ALA A 24 -4.48 50.20 4.78
N CYS A 25 -5.13 49.17 5.33
CA CYS A 25 -4.40 47.99 5.76
C CYS A 25 -3.95 47.29 4.49
N ALA A 26 -2.68 47.39 4.17
CA ALA A 26 -2.02 46.52 3.22
C ALA A 26 -2.14 45.09 3.77
N SER A 27 -3.21 44.42 3.39
CA SER A 27 -3.33 42.97 3.57
C SER A 27 -2.25 42.35 2.71
N ASP A 28 -1.26 41.77 3.33
CA ASP A 28 -0.32 40.87 2.71
C ASP A 28 -1.12 39.84 1.89
N ILE A 29 -1.31 40.12 0.63
CA ILE A 29 -1.72 39.12 -0.35
C ILE A 29 -0.49 38.24 -0.54
N ARG A 30 -0.30 37.28 0.37
CA ARG A 30 0.59 36.17 0.09
C ARG A 30 0.00 35.47 -1.12
N PRO A 31 0.75 35.34 -2.23
CA PRO A 31 0.37 34.42 -3.28
C PRO A 31 0.12 33.09 -2.59
N LEU A 32 -1.00 32.46 -2.88
CA LEU A 32 -1.20 31.04 -2.61
C LEU A 32 -0.11 30.31 -3.39
N SER A 33 1.09 30.26 -2.79
CA SER A 33 2.08 29.29 -3.22
C SER A 33 1.43 27.95 -2.97
N ASN A 34 1.17 27.21 -4.05
CA ASN A 34 0.95 25.78 -4.02
C ASN A 34 2.25 25.09 -3.54
N GLN A 35 2.77 25.50 -2.41
CA GLN A 35 3.71 24.74 -1.64
C GLN A 35 2.86 23.70 -0.90
N SER A 36 2.64 22.58 -1.57
CA SER A 36 2.52 21.30 -0.87
C SER A 36 3.66 21.31 0.13
N THR A 37 3.33 21.50 1.41
CA THR A 37 4.29 21.32 2.51
C THR A 37 4.96 19.98 2.23
N PRO A 38 6.30 19.92 2.11
CA PRO A 38 6.95 18.65 1.83
C PRO A 38 6.50 17.67 2.90
N ASP A 39 6.01 16.50 2.48
CA ASP A 39 5.58 15.37 3.34
C ASP A 39 6.78 14.77 4.12
N THR A 40 7.85 15.55 4.25
CA THR A 40 9.12 15.25 4.91
C THR A 40 9.03 15.25 6.44
N GLN A 41 7.90 15.67 7.03
CA GLN A 41 7.76 15.72 8.50
C GLN A 41 7.12 14.46 9.09
N ARG A 42 6.47 13.62 8.29
CA ARG A 42 5.81 12.41 8.77
C ARG A 42 6.69 11.19 8.54
N SER A 43 7.11 10.53 9.61
CA SER A 43 7.73 9.21 9.51
C SER A 43 6.67 8.17 9.13
N TYR A 44 7.01 7.34 8.15
CA TYR A 44 6.19 6.18 7.73
C TYR A 44 6.79 4.85 8.21
N LYS A 45 7.93 4.90 8.90
CA LYS A 45 8.60 3.73 9.45
C LYS A 45 7.70 2.98 10.43
N GLY A 46 7.74 1.66 10.37
CA GLY A 46 7.00 0.77 11.24
C GLY A 46 5.96 -0.06 10.51
N GLU A 47 5.07 -0.68 11.28
CA GLU A 47 4.06 -1.58 10.77
C GLU A 47 3.12 -0.90 9.77
N LEU A 48 2.92 -1.55 8.63
CA LEU A 48 1.97 -1.13 7.61
C LEU A 48 0.54 -1.30 8.10
N LYS A 49 -0.24 -0.23 7.96
CA LYS A 49 -1.67 -0.21 8.30
C LYS A 49 -2.49 -0.02 7.05
N PHE A 50 -3.59 -0.78 6.96
CA PHE A 50 -4.54 -0.68 5.87
C PHE A 50 -5.96 -0.81 6.42
N ASP A 51 -6.86 0.07 6.00
CA ASP A 51 -8.21 0.19 6.53
C ASP A 51 -9.31 0.28 5.46
N SER A 52 -8.93 0.15 4.17
CA SER A 52 -9.86 0.31 3.05
C SER A 52 -10.39 -1.05 2.57
N TYR A 53 -11.50 -1.49 3.16
CA TYR A 53 -12.11 -2.79 2.85
C TYR A 53 -13.57 -2.66 2.45
N GLU A 54 -14.01 -3.54 1.56
CA GLU A 54 -15.42 -3.74 1.23
C GLU A 54 -16.08 -4.65 2.28
N SER A 55 -17.25 -4.24 2.77
CA SER A 55 -18.06 -5.08 3.66
C SER A 55 -18.87 -6.09 2.85
N ARG A 56 -18.67 -7.39 3.11
CA ARG A 56 -19.33 -8.50 2.40
C ARG A 56 -20.08 -9.45 3.32
N GLY A 57 -20.50 -8.98 4.47
CA GLY A 57 -21.14 -9.78 5.51
C GLY A 57 -20.21 -10.01 6.69
N THR A 58 -20.61 -10.90 7.61
CA THR A 58 -19.80 -11.23 8.77
C THR A 58 -18.63 -12.12 8.36
N TYR A 59 -17.41 -11.68 8.64
CA TYR A 59 -16.22 -12.50 8.44
C TYR A 59 -16.20 -13.67 9.43
N VAL A 60 -15.95 -14.87 8.92
CA VAL A 60 -15.69 -16.06 9.73
C VAL A 60 -14.29 -16.57 9.38
N PRO A 61 -13.36 -16.59 10.33
CA PRO A 61 -12.01 -17.09 10.11
C PRO A 61 -11.98 -18.54 9.63
N ALA A 62 -11.01 -18.87 8.80
CA ALA A 62 -10.77 -20.25 8.41
C ALA A 62 -10.29 -21.08 9.58
N THR A 63 -10.69 -22.33 9.58
CA THR A 63 -10.20 -23.37 10.50
C THR A 63 -9.57 -24.51 9.70
N ARG A 64 -8.97 -25.48 10.40
CA ARG A 64 -8.47 -26.70 9.77
C ARG A 64 -9.54 -27.46 8.98
N SER A 65 -10.82 -27.35 9.37
CA SER A 65 -11.93 -28.08 8.76
C SER A 65 -12.80 -27.25 7.83
N LYS A 66 -12.60 -25.91 7.79
CA LYS A 66 -13.48 -25.02 7.04
C LYS A 66 -12.72 -23.81 6.50
N LYS A 67 -13.00 -23.45 5.25
CA LYS A 67 -12.51 -22.22 4.61
C LYS A 67 -13.05 -20.99 5.32
N ALA A 68 -12.34 -19.85 5.17
CA ALA A 68 -12.86 -18.55 5.58
C ALA A 68 -14.17 -18.22 4.83
N GLU A 69 -15.09 -17.55 5.54
CA GLU A 69 -16.28 -16.98 4.93
C GLU A 69 -16.20 -15.46 4.99
N ASN A 70 -16.52 -14.82 3.88
CA ASN A 70 -16.52 -13.36 3.73
C ASN A 70 -15.23 -12.67 4.21
N PRO A 71 -14.03 -13.13 3.82
CA PRO A 71 -12.81 -12.42 4.19
C PRO A 71 -12.89 -10.97 3.67
N PRO A 72 -12.44 -9.98 4.45
CA PRO A 72 -12.51 -8.58 4.06
C PRO A 72 -11.77 -8.33 2.75
N LYS A 73 -12.49 -7.90 1.70
CA LYS A 73 -11.88 -7.63 0.40
C LYS A 73 -11.30 -6.22 0.40
N PRO A 74 -9.99 -6.06 0.15
CA PRO A 74 -9.38 -4.74 0.06
C PRO A 74 -9.87 -4.03 -1.20
N ILE A 75 -10.08 -2.71 -1.07
CA ILE A 75 -10.38 -1.81 -2.19
C ILE A 75 -9.28 -0.75 -2.30
N PRO A 76 -8.90 -0.35 -3.53
CA PRO A 76 -7.86 0.65 -3.72
C PRO A 76 -8.25 1.98 -3.05
N PRO A 77 -7.49 2.46 -2.05
CA PRO A 77 -7.79 3.72 -1.41
C PRO A 77 -7.58 4.89 -2.39
N ALA A 78 -8.43 5.92 -2.31
CA ALA A 78 -8.34 7.09 -3.19
C ALA A 78 -6.94 7.76 -3.15
N LYS A 79 -6.26 7.68 -2.00
CA LYS A 79 -4.91 8.21 -1.78
C LYS A 79 -3.86 7.63 -2.73
N MET A 80 -4.02 6.39 -3.20
CA MET A 80 -3.11 5.78 -4.20
C MET A 80 -2.99 6.57 -5.50
N ARG A 81 -3.95 7.46 -5.79
CA ARG A 81 -3.92 8.31 -6.98
C ARG A 81 -3.10 9.58 -6.80
N ALA A 82 -2.74 9.92 -5.57
CA ALA A 82 -1.91 11.09 -5.29
C ALA A 82 -0.43 10.75 -5.50
N LYS A 83 0.28 11.60 -6.26
CA LYS A 83 1.73 11.45 -6.48
C LYS A 83 2.50 12.00 -5.27
N THR A 84 2.32 11.37 -4.13
CA THR A 84 2.88 11.74 -2.82
C THR A 84 3.41 10.51 -2.09
N THR A 85 4.21 10.71 -1.05
CA THR A 85 4.68 9.64 -0.15
C THR A 85 3.51 8.91 0.51
N GLU A 86 2.44 9.63 0.89
CA GLU A 86 1.21 9.02 1.41
C GLU A 86 0.53 8.12 0.37
N GLY A 87 0.55 8.52 -0.91
CA GLY A 87 0.02 7.70 -2.00
C GLY A 87 0.82 6.41 -2.20
N MET A 88 2.15 6.49 -2.11
CA MET A 88 3.04 5.33 -2.14
C MET A 88 2.78 4.38 -0.94
N TYR A 89 2.69 4.94 0.28
CA TYR A 89 2.35 4.18 1.47
C TYR A 89 1.01 3.44 1.32
N ALA A 90 -0.01 4.13 0.81
CA ALA A 90 -1.33 3.55 0.57
C ALA A 90 -1.29 2.41 -0.47
N ALA A 91 -0.45 2.53 -1.51
CA ALA A 91 -0.25 1.47 -2.50
C ALA A 91 0.40 0.22 -1.91
N ILE A 92 1.44 0.41 -1.07
CA ILE A 92 2.08 -0.71 -0.36
C ILE A 92 1.08 -1.39 0.58
N GLY A 93 0.32 -0.62 1.36
CA GLY A 93 -0.71 -1.17 2.24
C GLY A 93 -1.76 -1.96 1.48
N PHE A 94 -2.21 -1.46 0.32
CA PHE A 94 -3.14 -2.17 -0.56
C PHE A 94 -2.52 -3.45 -1.13
N TRP A 95 -1.23 -3.44 -1.50
CA TRP A 95 -0.53 -4.64 -1.97
C TRP A 95 -0.52 -5.74 -0.90
N VAL A 96 -0.11 -5.42 0.34
CA VAL A 96 -0.07 -6.38 1.46
C VAL A 96 -1.47 -6.92 1.79
N ALA A 97 -2.46 -6.02 1.87
CA ALA A 97 -3.85 -6.42 2.12
C ALA A 97 -4.42 -7.32 1.01
N SER A 98 -4.09 -7.01 -0.26
CA SER A 98 -4.52 -7.79 -1.42
C SER A 98 -3.90 -9.18 -1.45
N PHE A 99 -2.63 -9.29 -1.06
CA PHE A 99 -1.98 -10.59 -0.94
C PHE A 99 -2.55 -11.42 0.22
N ASN A 100 -2.79 -10.82 1.39
CA ASN A 100 -3.49 -11.49 2.49
C ASN A 100 -4.90 -11.96 2.06
N TYR A 101 -5.64 -11.13 1.35
CA TYR A 101 -6.96 -11.49 0.84
C TYR A 101 -6.90 -12.67 -0.14
N LEU A 102 -5.93 -12.68 -1.05
CA LEU A 102 -5.69 -13.81 -1.95
C LEU A 102 -5.46 -15.11 -1.16
N LEU A 103 -4.60 -15.06 -0.13
CA LEU A 103 -4.29 -16.21 0.71
C LEU A 103 -5.53 -16.76 1.44
N LEU A 104 -6.47 -15.90 1.82
CA LEU A 104 -7.70 -16.27 2.57
C LEU A 104 -8.87 -16.66 1.67
N SER A 105 -8.90 -16.21 0.42
CA SER A 105 -10.07 -16.33 -0.47
C SER A 105 -9.80 -17.07 -1.78
N GLY A 106 -8.56 -17.07 -2.25
CA GLY A 106 -8.20 -17.48 -3.61
C GLY A 106 -8.54 -16.45 -4.70
N ASP A 107 -9.08 -15.26 -4.34
CA ASP A 107 -9.37 -14.18 -5.29
C ASP A 107 -8.13 -13.29 -5.50
N ILE A 108 -7.53 -13.36 -6.68
CA ILE A 108 -6.29 -12.66 -7.04
C ILE A 108 -6.53 -11.24 -7.60
N GLU A 109 -7.75 -10.86 -7.91
CA GLU A 109 -8.02 -9.62 -8.64
C GLU A 109 -7.53 -8.34 -7.94
N PRO A 110 -7.69 -8.16 -6.61
CA PRO A 110 -7.11 -7.00 -5.95
C PRO A 110 -5.58 -6.97 -6.03
N PHE A 111 -4.93 -8.14 -5.97
CA PHE A 111 -3.48 -8.24 -6.07
C PHE A 111 -2.97 -7.88 -7.47
N ARG A 112 -3.61 -8.38 -8.52
CA ARG A 112 -3.30 -8.03 -9.91
C ARG A 112 -3.48 -6.54 -10.21
N ALA A 113 -4.36 -5.88 -9.49
CA ALA A 113 -4.61 -4.44 -9.69
C ALA A 113 -3.44 -3.55 -9.24
N VAL A 114 -2.54 -4.04 -8.40
CA VAL A 114 -1.44 -3.26 -7.82
C VAL A 114 -0.07 -3.84 -8.12
N ASP A 115 0.07 -5.16 -8.20
CA ASP A 115 1.34 -5.84 -8.48
C ASP A 115 1.58 -5.91 -10.00
N THR A 116 2.74 -5.42 -10.44
CA THR A 116 3.15 -5.46 -11.85
C THR A 116 4.18 -6.54 -12.16
N ASN A 117 4.62 -7.29 -11.13
CA ASN A 117 5.61 -8.36 -11.31
C ASN A 117 4.94 -9.66 -11.77
N ARG A 118 5.12 -10.01 -13.04
CA ARG A 118 4.56 -11.23 -13.62
C ARG A 118 4.96 -12.50 -12.88
N ASN A 119 6.17 -12.56 -12.31
CA ASN A 119 6.62 -13.73 -11.56
C ASN A 119 5.87 -13.88 -10.25
N ASP A 120 5.55 -12.78 -9.57
CA ASP A 120 4.79 -12.81 -8.33
C ASP A 120 3.35 -13.17 -8.59
N ILE A 121 2.75 -12.63 -9.65
CA ILE A 121 1.41 -13.04 -10.12
C ILE A 121 1.40 -14.53 -10.43
N TYR A 122 2.38 -15.05 -11.18
CA TYR A 122 2.46 -16.48 -11.52
C TYR A 122 2.55 -17.37 -10.27
N LYS A 123 3.38 -16.99 -9.29
CA LYS A 123 3.47 -17.73 -8.03
C LYS A 123 2.18 -17.65 -7.22
N ALA A 124 1.52 -16.51 -7.23
CA ALA A 124 0.25 -16.28 -6.56
C ALA A 124 -0.90 -17.11 -7.16
N GLU A 125 -0.85 -17.44 -8.44
CA GLU A 125 -1.84 -18.30 -9.12
C GLU A 125 -1.95 -19.70 -8.50
N ALA A 126 -0.91 -20.20 -7.84
CA ALA A 126 -0.97 -21.46 -7.11
C ALA A 126 -2.04 -21.44 -5.99
N PHE A 127 -2.24 -20.28 -5.35
CA PHE A 127 -3.31 -20.12 -4.34
C PHE A 127 -4.68 -20.03 -5.00
N VAL A 128 -4.80 -19.41 -6.17
CA VAL A 128 -6.06 -19.42 -6.94
C VAL A 128 -6.49 -20.84 -7.25
N GLU A 129 -5.57 -21.67 -7.78
CA GLU A 129 -5.85 -23.07 -8.15
C GLU A 129 -6.18 -23.91 -6.92
N LEU A 130 -5.53 -23.68 -5.77
CA LEU A 130 -5.83 -24.35 -4.51
C LEU A 130 -7.31 -24.19 -4.12
N TYR A 131 -7.83 -22.97 -4.21
CA TYR A 131 -9.22 -22.65 -3.86
C TYR A 131 -10.21 -23.10 -4.94
N LYS A 132 -9.90 -22.85 -6.21
CA LYS A 132 -10.74 -23.18 -7.37
C LYS A 132 -10.98 -24.67 -7.50
N ASN A 133 -9.94 -25.48 -7.30
CA ASN A 133 -10.00 -26.93 -7.39
C ASN A 133 -10.47 -27.58 -6.07
N ASN A 134 -10.77 -26.79 -5.04
CA ASN A 134 -11.12 -27.29 -3.72
C ASN A 134 -10.10 -28.26 -3.13
N THR A 135 -8.81 -28.10 -3.43
CA THR A 135 -7.73 -28.98 -2.95
C THR A 135 -7.11 -28.51 -1.64
N GLY A 136 -7.50 -27.32 -1.15
CA GLY A 136 -7.03 -26.80 0.13
C GLY A 136 -7.44 -25.36 0.39
N TRP A 137 -6.97 -24.82 1.51
CA TRP A 137 -7.16 -23.42 1.92
C TRP A 137 -6.15 -23.01 2.98
N MET A 138 -6.03 -21.70 3.20
CA MET A 138 -5.24 -21.11 4.30
C MET A 138 -6.08 -21.01 5.57
N TYR A 139 -5.48 -21.31 6.72
CA TYR A 139 -6.06 -21.08 8.05
C TYR A 139 -4.99 -20.67 9.07
N GLY A 140 -5.39 -20.37 10.31
CA GLY A 140 -4.50 -20.09 11.44
C GLY A 140 -4.09 -18.61 11.59
N SER A 141 -4.46 -17.75 10.64
CA SER A 141 -4.26 -16.29 10.75
C SER A 141 -5.22 -15.54 9.84
N ASP A 142 -5.72 -14.40 10.33
CA ASP A 142 -6.51 -13.44 9.55
C ASP A 142 -5.62 -12.47 8.76
N SER A 143 -4.35 -12.43 9.10
CA SER A 143 -3.29 -11.69 8.40
C SER A 143 -2.07 -12.59 8.23
N PRO A 144 -2.09 -13.51 7.25
CA PRO A 144 -1.00 -14.45 7.00
C PRO A 144 0.37 -13.80 6.79
N ILE A 145 0.40 -12.57 6.30
CA ILE A 145 1.61 -11.76 6.15
C ILE A 145 1.44 -10.45 6.89
N SER A 146 2.43 -10.08 7.69
CA SER A 146 2.65 -8.74 8.18
C SER A 146 3.88 -8.12 7.53
N ALA A 147 3.89 -6.79 7.43
CA ALA A 147 5.00 -6.06 6.84
C ALA A 147 5.22 -4.72 7.55
N GLU A 148 6.47 -4.28 7.60
CA GLU A 148 6.86 -3.00 8.16
C GLU A 148 7.83 -2.28 7.25
N LEU A 149 7.71 -0.97 7.14
CA LEU A 149 8.69 -0.13 6.49
C LEU A 149 9.87 0.10 7.45
N THR A 150 11.07 -0.16 6.98
CA THR A 150 12.29 -0.04 7.80
C THR A 150 12.88 1.36 7.74
N GLU A 151 12.41 2.20 6.82
CA GLU A 151 12.87 3.56 6.55
C GLU A 151 11.70 4.55 6.62
N ASP A 152 11.99 5.79 7.03
CA ASP A 152 10.98 6.85 7.18
C ASP A 152 10.36 7.26 5.85
N HIS A 153 11.17 7.25 4.77
CA HIS A 153 10.78 7.73 3.44
C HIS A 153 11.34 6.82 2.35
N PRO A 154 10.68 6.77 1.18
CA PRO A 154 11.21 6.05 0.03
C PRO A 154 12.40 6.79 -0.59
N GLU A 155 13.32 6.04 -1.16
CA GLU A 155 14.41 6.55 -1.98
C GLU A 155 13.95 6.71 -3.43
N LYS A 156 14.23 7.87 -4.02
CA LYS A 156 13.97 8.11 -5.45
C LYS A 156 15.05 7.44 -6.28
N VAL A 157 14.67 6.50 -7.16
CA VAL A 157 15.61 5.74 -8.01
C VAL A 157 15.44 6.01 -9.51
N GLY A 158 14.39 6.73 -9.89
CA GLY A 158 14.10 7.15 -11.26
C GLY A 158 13.21 8.38 -11.31
N GLU A 159 12.80 8.82 -12.49
CA GLU A 159 11.97 10.02 -12.65
C GLU A 159 10.62 9.89 -11.95
N GLN A 160 9.96 8.75 -12.11
CA GLN A 160 8.67 8.41 -11.49
C GLN A 160 8.75 7.11 -10.68
N GLN A 161 9.96 6.71 -10.30
CA GLN A 161 10.22 5.45 -9.65
C GLN A 161 10.92 5.68 -8.30
N TYR A 162 10.41 4.95 -7.30
CA TYR A 162 10.90 4.99 -5.93
C TYR A 162 11.13 3.57 -5.44
N ARG A 163 12.04 3.40 -4.49
CA ARG A 163 12.19 2.16 -3.74
C ARG A 163 12.01 2.41 -2.26
N TRP A 164 11.41 1.46 -1.58
CA TRP A 164 11.22 1.52 -0.14
C TRP A 164 11.56 0.17 0.46
N ARG A 165 12.46 0.17 1.44
CA ARG A 165 12.86 -1.06 2.11
C ARG A 165 11.74 -1.51 3.05
N ILE A 166 11.46 -2.80 2.99
CA ILE A 166 10.43 -3.43 3.79
C ILE A 166 10.97 -4.70 4.44
N SER A 167 10.53 -4.95 5.65
CA SER A 167 10.64 -6.23 6.34
C SER A 167 9.28 -6.88 6.37
N SER A 168 9.17 -8.14 5.98
CA SER A 168 7.91 -8.88 6.07
C SER A 168 8.12 -10.23 6.73
N ARG A 169 7.06 -10.73 7.34
CA ARG A 169 7.05 -12.05 7.97
C ARG A 169 5.74 -12.76 7.73
N TYR A 170 5.81 -14.07 7.62
CA TYR A 170 4.63 -14.91 7.70
C TYR A 170 4.20 -15.09 9.14
N HIS A 171 2.90 -15.07 9.40
CA HIS A 171 2.37 -15.42 10.71
C HIS A 171 2.70 -16.88 11.01
N LYS A 172 3.22 -17.16 12.21
CA LYS A 172 3.73 -18.49 12.59
C LYS A 172 2.67 -19.61 12.49
N GLU A 173 1.40 -19.26 12.66
CA GLU A 173 0.27 -20.19 12.60
C GLU A 173 -0.38 -20.27 11.22
N ALA A 174 -0.01 -19.38 10.28
CA ALA A 174 -0.54 -19.40 8.92
C ALA A 174 -0.15 -20.69 8.22
N THR A 175 -1.14 -21.53 7.93
CA THR A 175 -0.97 -22.90 7.44
C THR A 175 -1.86 -23.17 6.25
N ILE A 176 -1.30 -23.75 5.19
CA ILE A 176 -2.05 -24.30 4.07
C ILE A 176 -2.50 -25.71 4.47
N HIS A 177 -3.80 -25.91 4.52
CA HIS A 177 -4.40 -27.24 4.65
C HIS A 177 -4.73 -27.79 3.27
N TYR A 178 -4.31 -29.00 2.98
CA TYR A 178 -4.69 -29.75 1.79
C TYR A 178 -5.76 -30.78 2.12
N THR A 179 -6.73 -30.97 1.24
CA THR A 179 -7.84 -31.93 1.45
C THR A 179 -7.39 -33.39 1.50
N ASP A 180 -6.16 -33.69 1.08
CA ASP A 180 -5.51 -34.99 1.24
C ASP A 180 -4.90 -35.19 2.65
N GLY A 181 -5.06 -34.24 3.56
CA GLY A 181 -4.58 -34.28 4.95
C GLY A 181 -3.18 -33.69 5.17
N ARG A 182 -2.47 -33.29 4.10
CA ARG A 182 -1.18 -32.61 4.25
C ARG A 182 -1.38 -31.18 4.78
N GLU A 183 -0.38 -30.71 5.51
CA GLU A 183 -0.33 -29.33 5.99
C GLU A 183 1.06 -28.74 5.74
N LEU A 184 1.09 -27.43 5.43
CA LEU A 184 2.31 -26.70 5.16
C LEU A 184 2.22 -25.32 5.80
N THR A 185 3.06 -25.04 6.80
CA THR A 185 3.11 -23.69 7.38
C THR A 185 3.77 -22.70 6.42
N MET A 186 3.22 -21.49 6.31
CA MET A 186 3.81 -20.45 5.44
C MET A 186 5.24 -20.13 5.85
N ALA A 187 5.54 -20.14 7.14
CA ALA A 187 6.89 -19.93 7.65
C ALA A 187 7.91 -20.98 7.14
N SER A 188 7.46 -22.21 6.83
CA SER A 188 8.34 -23.26 6.28
C SER A 188 8.67 -23.08 4.80
N LEU A 189 7.90 -22.27 4.08
CA LEU A 189 8.19 -21.91 2.69
C LEU A 189 9.30 -20.86 2.59
N SER A 190 9.63 -20.27 3.70
CA SER A 190 10.65 -19.28 3.79
C SER A 190 12.06 -19.90 3.87
N SER A 191 13.04 -19.27 3.25
CA SER A 191 14.44 -19.77 3.19
C SER A 191 15.18 -19.72 4.54
N GLY A 192 14.49 -19.45 5.66
CA GLY A 192 15.05 -19.37 7.00
C GLY A 192 14.08 -18.78 8.03
N PRO A 193 14.37 -18.94 9.34
CA PRO A 193 13.62 -18.28 10.40
C PRO A 193 13.98 -16.79 10.40
N GLY A 194 12.99 -15.94 10.24
CA GLY A 194 13.17 -14.50 10.35
C GLY A 194 12.34 -13.69 9.38
N ASP A 195 12.55 -12.40 9.44
CA ASP A 195 11.94 -11.42 8.57
C ASP A 195 12.63 -11.43 7.20
N TYR A 196 11.85 -11.29 6.14
CA TYR A 196 12.36 -11.11 4.79
C TYR A 196 12.52 -9.64 4.51
N GLU A 197 13.74 -9.23 4.24
CA GLU A 197 14.02 -7.89 3.73
C GLU A 197 14.02 -7.89 2.20
N PHE A 198 13.27 -6.99 1.64
CA PHE A 198 13.25 -6.70 0.21
C PHE A 198 12.90 -5.23 -0.04
N PHE A 199 12.94 -4.81 -1.28
CA PHE A 199 12.47 -3.50 -1.68
C PHE A 199 11.13 -3.60 -2.40
N PHE A 200 10.21 -2.72 -2.05
CA PHE A 200 9.16 -2.37 -2.97
C PHE A 200 9.68 -1.30 -3.93
N ILE A 201 9.52 -1.58 -5.20
CA ILE A 201 9.69 -0.61 -6.27
C ILE A 201 8.30 -0.08 -6.60
N LEU A 202 8.13 1.22 -6.43
CA LEU A 202 6.88 1.92 -6.71
C LEU A 202 7.05 2.74 -7.97
N GLU A 203 6.09 2.66 -8.88
CA GLU A 203 6.08 3.41 -10.12
C GLU A 203 4.72 4.09 -10.29
N TYR A 204 4.76 5.38 -10.66
CA TYR A 204 3.54 6.14 -10.89
C TYR A 204 3.22 6.12 -12.38
N GLN A 205 2.18 5.38 -12.75
CA GLN A 205 1.72 5.21 -14.13
C GLN A 205 0.21 5.42 -14.22
N ASP A 206 -0.26 6.09 -15.25
CA ASP A 206 -1.69 6.28 -15.54
C ASP A 206 -2.51 6.82 -14.36
N GLY A 207 -1.89 7.67 -13.53
CA GLY A 207 -2.56 8.32 -12.40
C GLY A 207 -2.70 7.44 -11.15
N VAL A 208 -1.94 6.35 -11.04
CA VAL A 208 -1.95 5.45 -9.89
C VAL A 208 -0.55 4.91 -9.59
N TRP A 209 -0.28 4.62 -8.32
CA TRP A 209 0.92 3.90 -7.91
C TRP A 209 0.74 2.40 -8.12
N THR A 210 1.73 1.78 -8.76
CA THR A 210 1.90 0.34 -8.86
C THR A 210 3.09 -0.11 -8.01
N VAL A 211 3.10 -1.37 -7.63
CA VAL A 211 4.09 -1.95 -6.72
C VAL A 211 4.65 -3.22 -7.33
N ARG A 212 5.94 -3.45 -7.21
CA ARG A 212 6.59 -4.75 -7.42
C ARG A 212 7.63 -4.99 -6.35
N ASN A 213 7.82 -6.22 -5.95
CA ASN A 213 8.89 -6.55 -5.03
C ASN A 213 10.21 -6.81 -5.79
N GLU A 214 11.33 -6.49 -5.15
CA GLU A 214 12.67 -6.76 -5.62
C GLU A 214 13.53 -7.25 -4.45
N PRO A 215 14.19 -8.43 -4.57
CA PRO A 215 15.02 -8.94 -3.49
C PRO A 215 16.10 -7.92 -3.08
N ALA A 216 16.27 -7.68 -1.80
CA ALA A 216 17.44 -6.96 -1.32
C ALA A 216 18.67 -7.83 -1.66
N LYS A 217 19.49 -7.39 -2.61
CA LYS A 217 20.76 -8.08 -2.89
C LYS A 217 21.55 -8.05 -1.60
N LEU A 218 21.84 -9.22 -1.05
CA LEU A 218 22.83 -9.35 0.00
C LEU A 218 24.15 -8.81 -0.57
N THR A 219 24.51 -7.61 -0.20
CA THR A 219 25.88 -7.12 -0.41
C THR A 219 26.76 -7.94 0.52
N THR A 220 27.24 -9.08 0.02
CA THR A 220 28.39 -9.75 0.61
C THR A 220 29.56 -8.79 0.46
N SER A 221 29.76 -7.95 1.47
CA SER A 221 31.02 -7.26 1.66
C SER A 221 32.05 -8.34 1.97
N SER A 222 32.72 -8.84 0.94
CA SER A 222 33.92 -9.63 1.13
C SER A 222 34.93 -8.76 1.90
N PRO A 223 35.42 -9.19 3.07
CA PRO A 223 36.48 -8.49 3.70
C PRO A 223 37.70 -8.57 2.76
N SER A 224 38.16 -7.43 2.23
CA SER A 224 39.38 -7.32 1.49
C SER A 224 40.52 -7.71 2.45
N SER A 225 41.02 -8.92 2.30
CA SER A 225 42.25 -9.35 2.95
C SER A 225 43.42 -8.54 2.35
N SER A 226 43.78 -7.45 3.02
CA SER A 226 45.04 -6.78 2.80
C SER A 226 46.16 -7.69 3.33
N ALA A 227 46.66 -8.54 2.44
CA ALA A 227 47.91 -9.25 2.70
C ALA A 227 49.06 -8.24 2.67
N SER A 228 49.52 -7.84 3.84
CA SER A 228 50.80 -7.15 4.01
C SER A 228 51.94 -8.14 3.79
N SER A 229 52.54 -8.06 2.62
CA SER A 229 53.85 -8.72 2.34
C SER A 229 54.96 -7.96 3.04
N SER A 230 55.44 -8.47 4.18
CA SER A 230 56.69 -8.07 4.78
C SER A 230 57.85 -8.77 4.04
N SER A 231 58.57 -8.03 3.21
CA SER A 231 59.83 -8.44 2.67
C SER A 231 60.91 -8.26 3.73
N THR A 232 61.47 -9.35 4.22
CA THR A 232 62.70 -9.36 5.02
C THR A 232 63.90 -9.62 4.08
N SER A 233 64.76 -8.62 3.99
CA SER A 233 66.10 -8.77 3.35
C SER A 233 67.09 -9.23 4.38
N VAL A 234 67.91 -10.26 4.04
CA VAL A 234 69.22 -10.52 4.52
C VAL A 234 70.09 -10.87 3.32
#